data_1116c27ac77198685dc1fd603288102a
#
_entry.id   1116c27ac77198685dc1fd603288102a
#
_cell.length_a   1.000
_cell.length_b   1.000
_cell.length_c   1.000
_cell.angle_alpha   90.00
_cell.angle_beta   90.00
_cell.angle_gamma   90.00
#
_symmetry.space_group_name_H-M   'P 1'
#
loop_
_entity.id
_entity.type
_entity.pdbx_description
1 polymer ?
#
loop_
_entity_poly.entity_id
_entity_poly.type
_entity_poly.pdbx_seq_one_letter_code
_entity_poly.pdbx_strand_id
1 'polypeptide(L)'
;MKVYSFGAEHAPVILLLPGTCCHWKGNFGRVIPLLADSYRVLCISYDGFDETEHTEFPTILEETEKIETYIQEHSGGHIRAAYGCSLGGSFVGLLAARGNIHNLP
;
A
#
# COMPACT_ATOMS: atom_id res chain seq x y z
N MET A 1 -2.15 9.82 -5.59
CA MET A 1 -1.91 8.74 -4.62
C MET A 1 -0.90 9.23 -3.59
N LYS A 2 -1.15 8.89 -2.36
CA LYS A 2 -0.26 9.22 -1.26
C LYS A 2 0.14 7.95 -0.54
N VAL A 3 1.37 7.91 -0.01
CA VAL A 3 1.85 6.75 0.76
C VAL A 3 2.28 7.24 2.14
N TYR A 4 1.69 6.66 3.16
CA TYR A 4 2.04 6.95 4.55
C TYR A 4 2.99 5.87 5.05
N SER A 5 4.16 6.26 5.52
CA SER A 5 5.21 5.35 5.94
C SER A 5 5.42 5.40 7.45
N PHE A 6 5.48 4.23 8.07
CA PHE A 6 5.68 4.08 9.52
C PHE A 6 6.73 3.02 9.78
N GLY A 7 7.44 3.15 10.89
CA GLY A 7 8.46 2.18 11.28
C GLY A 7 9.84 2.48 10.73
N ALA A 8 10.79 1.59 10.99
CA ALA A 8 12.18 1.78 10.62
C ALA A 8 12.38 1.68 9.10
N GLU A 9 13.18 2.58 8.55
CA GLU A 9 13.37 2.70 7.09
C GLU A 9 13.93 1.42 6.46
N HIS A 10 14.76 0.69 7.19
CA HIS A 10 15.42 -0.52 6.67
C HIS A 10 14.73 -1.82 7.08
N ALA A 11 13.61 -1.73 7.79
CA ALA A 11 12.86 -2.92 8.18
C ALA A 11 12.13 -3.54 6.98
N PRO A 12 11.77 -4.82 7.04
CA PRO A 12 10.97 -5.44 5.98
C PRO A 12 9.64 -4.70 5.76
N VAL A 13 9.22 -4.59 4.51
CA VAL A 13 8.05 -3.78 4.14
C VAL A 13 6.77 -4.60 4.21
N ILE A 14 5.77 -4.04 4.89
CA ILE A 14 4.38 -4.50 4.86
C ILE A 14 3.56 -3.45 4.12
N LEU A 15 2.86 -3.87 3.07
CA LEU A 15 2.01 -2.99 2.27
C LEU A 15 0.57 -3.14 2.70
N LEU A 16 -0.08 -2.05 3.07
CA LEU A 16 -1.48 -2.03 3.48
C LEU A 16 -2.32 -1.27 2.46
N LEU A 17 -3.38 -1.91 1.99
CA LEU A 17 -4.26 -1.42 0.93
C LEU A 17 -5.69 -1.29 1.47
N PRO A 18 -6.17 -0.05 1.74
CA PRO A 18 -7.49 0.17 2.33
C PRO A 18 -8.66 -0.22 1.43
N GLY A 19 -9.85 -0.30 2.02
CA GLY A 19 -11.09 -0.58 1.32
C GLY A 19 -11.68 0.64 0.64
N THR A 20 -12.78 0.41 -0.06
CA THR A 20 -13.50 1.45 -0.81
C THR A 20 -14.07 2.48 0.15
N CYS A 21 -13.88 3.76 -0.19
CA CYS A 21 -14.44 4.89 0.56
C CYS A 21 -13.99 4.95 2.01
N CYS A 22 -12.97 4.17 2.38
CA CYS A 22 -12.45 4.16 3.73
C CYS A 22 -11.09 4.84 3.77
N HIS A 23 -10.92 5.70 4.76
CA HIS A 23 -9.61 6.24 5.04
C HIS A 23 -8.76 5.15 5.67
N TRP A 24 -7.46 5.14 5.37
CA TRP A 24 -6.54 4.13 5.88
C TRP A 24 -6.55 4.06 7.42
N LYS A 25 -6.78 5.17 8.11
CA LYS A 25 -6.86 5.20 9.57
C LYS A 25 -8.02 4.36 10.10
N GLY A 26 -9.15 4.37 9.41
CA GLY A 26 -10.30 3.57 9.79
C GLY A 26 -10.05 2.07 9.66
N ASN A 27 -9.35 1.68 8.60
CA ASN A 27 -9.02 0.26 8.37
C ASN A 27 -7.86 -0.22 9.25
N PHE A 28 -6.79 0.57 9.38
CA PHE A 28 -5.51 0.07 9.87
C PHE A 28 -4.93 0.85 11.04
N GLY A 29 -5.60 1.91 11.50
CA GLY A 29 -5.04 2.80 12.52
C GLY A 29 -4.61 2.11 13.81
N ARG A 30 -5.28 1.03 14.19
CA ARG A 30 -4.95 0.29 15.41
C ARG A 30 -3.81 -0.71 15.21
N VAL A 31 -3.66 -1.22 14.01
CA VAL A 31 -2.66 -2.26 13.74
C VAL A 31 -1.30 -1.68 13.34
N ILE A 32 -1.29 -0.48 12.77
CA ILE A 32 -0.06 0.16 12.31
C ILE A 32 0.98 0.30 13.41
N PRO A 33 0.67 0.82 14.62
CA PRO A 33 1.69 0.92 15.66
C PRO A 33 2.29 -0.41 16.07
N LEU A 34 1.50 -1.48 16.03
CA LEU A 34 1.98 -2.82 16.37
C LEU A 34 2.93 -3.37 15.31
N LEU A 35 2.60 -3.15 14.04
CA LEU A 35 3.46 -3.60 12.93
C LEU A 35 4.72 -2.76 12.83
N ALA A 36 4.64 -1.47 13.11
CA ALA A 36 5.78 -0.56 12.97
C ALA A 36 6.93 -0.84 13.93
N ASP A 37 6.69 -1.64 14.97
CA ASP A 37 7.76 -2.09 15.87
C ASP A 37 8.79 -2.98 15.14
N SER A 38 8.34 -3.76 14.17
CA SER A 38 9.20 -4.76 13.50
C SER A 38 9.29 -4.58 12.00
N TYR A 39 8.37 -3.79 11.41
CA TYR A 39 8.26 -3.64 9.97
C TYR A 39 8.20 -2.18 9.57
N ARG A 40 8.60 -1.92 8.33
CA ARG A 40 8.27 -0.66 7.67
C ARG A 40 6.90 -0.82 7.04
N VAL A 41 5.93 -0.06 7.54
CA VAL A 41 4.55 -0.15 7.07
C VAL A 41 4.32 0.95 6.03
N LEU A 42 3.94 0.55 4.82
CA LEU A 42 3.52 1.48 3.76
C LEU A 42 2.03 1.34 3.58
N CYS A 43 1.30 2.41 3.91
CA CYS A 43 -0.15 2.45 3.78
C CYS A 43 -0.53 3.34 2.62
N ILE A 44 -1.26 2.78 1.65
CA ILE A 44 -1.62 3.47 0.42
C ILE A 44 -2.91 4.25 0.64
N SER A 45 -2.90 5.52 0.24
CA SER A 45 -4.10 6.33 0.14
C SER A 45 -4.33 6.63 -1.34
N TYR A 46 -5.37 6.03 -1.92
CA TYR A 46 -5.59 6.07 -3.37
C TYR A 46 -5.93 7.48 -3.86
N ASP A 47 -5.66 7.73 -5.14
CA ASP A 47 -6.15 8.94 -5.81
C ASP A 47 -7.67 9.02 -5.67
N GLY A 48 -8.16 10.20 -5.31
CA GLY A 48 -9.58 10.43 -5.09
C GLY A 48 -10.07 10.04 -3.70
N PHE A 49 -9.26 9.34 -2.90
CA PHE A 49 -9.65 8.86 -1.57
C PHE A 49 -8.97 9.61 -0.43
N ASP A 50 -7.95 10.39 -0.73
CA ASP A 50 -7.24 11.16 0.29
C ASP A 50 -7.72 12.61 0.29
N GLU A 51 -8.31 13.05 1.39
CA GLU A 51 -8.86 14.39 1.52
C GLU A 51 -7.81 15.49 1.53
N THR A 52 -6.53 15.13 1.70
CA THR A 52 -5.43 16.09 1.65
C THR A 52 -4.94 16.36 0.22
N GLU A 53 -5.46 15.62 -0.75
CA GLU A 53 -5.11 15.77 -2.17
C GLU A 53 -6.36 16.04 -3.00
N HIS A 54 -6.22 16.84 -4.05
CA HIS A 54 -7.28 17.09 -5.02
C HIS A 54 -7.07 16.22 -6.25
N THR A 55 -7.19 14.91 -6.08
CA THR A 55 -7.00 13.94 -7.16
C THR A 55 -8.27 13.15 -7.38
N GLU A 56 -8.39 12.54 -8.55
CA GLU A 56 -9.47 11.63 -8.90
C GLU A 56 -8.92 10.21 -9.05
N PHE A 57 -9.70 9.23 -8.65
CA PHE A 57 -9.34 7.83 -8.81
C PHE A 57 -9.35 7.50 -10.32
N PRO A 58 -8.21 7.07 -10.88
CA PRO A 58 -8.15 6.75 -12.31
C PRO A 58 -8.82 5.41 -12.60
N THR A 59 -8.08 4.41 -13.03
CA THR A 59 -8.54 3.03 -13.13
C THR A 59 -7.79 2.20 -12.12
N ILE A 60 -8.31 1.01 -11.79
CA ILE A 60 -7.61 0.07 -10.91
C ILE A 60 -6.23 -0.26 -11.49
N LEU A 61 -6.14 -0.44 -12.79
CA LEU A 61 -4.87 -0.76 -13.44
C LEU A 61 -3.86 0.38 -13.32
N GLU A 62 -4.29 1.61 -13.58
CA GLU A 62 -3.40 2.77 -13.48
C GLU A 62 -2.91 2.99 -12.05
N GLU A 63 -3.80 2.83 -11.07
CA GLU A 63 -3.43 2.96 -9.67
C GLU A 63 -2.48 1.83 -9.25
N THR A 64 -2.69 0.63 -9.74
CA THR A 64 -1.78 -0.51 -9.52
C THR A 64 -0.38 -0.19 -10.04
N GLU A 65 -0.29 0.40 -11.23
CA GLU A 65 1.00 0.81 -11.79
C GLU A 65 1.72 1.84 -10.94
N LYS A 66 0.98 2.80 -10.37
CA LYS A 66 1.55 3.78 -9.45
C LYS A 66 2.10 3.12 -8.19
N ILE A 67 1.37 2.14 -7.65
CA ILE A 67 1.82 1.38 -6.48
C ILE A 67 3.11 0.63 -6.79
N GLU A 68 3.15 -0.06 -7.94
CA GLU A 68 4.34 -0.80 -8.38
C GLU A 68 5.54 0.13 -8.52
N THR A 69 5.35 1.28 -9.15
CA THR A 69 6.42 2.27 -9.33
C THR A 69 6.96 2.74 -7.98
N TYR A 70 6.06 3.04 -7.04
CA TYR A 70 6.46 3.46 -5.70
C TYR A 70 7.32 2.40 -5.01
N ILE A 71 6.87 1.14 -5.05
CA ILE A 71 7.60 0.03 -4.41
C ILE A 71 8.96 -0.17 -5.08
N GLN A 72 9.03 -0.07 -6.40
CA GLN A 72 10.29 -0.20 -7.12
C GLN A 72 11.29 0.90 -6.76
N GLU A 73 10.81 2.14 -6.63
CA GLU A 73 11.66 3.29 -6.32
C GLU A 73 12.09 3.34 -4.85
N HIS A 74 11.24 2.89 -3.93
CA HIS A 74 11.46 3.09 -2.49
C HIS A 74 11.82 1.83 -1.73
N SER A 75 11.63 0.65 -2.30
CA SER A 75 12.00 -0.61 -1.65
C SER A 75 12.58 -1.65 -2.59
N GLY A 76 13.08 -1.21 -3.74
CA GLY A 76 13.76 -2.09 -4.70
C GLY A 76 12.85 -3.13 -5.34
N GLY A 77 11.55 -2.92 -5.33
CA GLY A 77 10.59 -3.86 -5.90
C GLY A 77 10.23 -5.03 -4.99
N HIS A 78 10.68 -5.02 -3.75
CA HIS A 78 10.46 -6.11 -2.79
C HIS A 78 9.60 -5.68 -1.62
N ILE A 79 8.67 -6.56 -1.21
CA ILE A 79 7.89 -6.39 0.02
C ILE A 79 7.86 -7.72 0.78
N ARG A 80 7.64 -7.65 2.09
CA ARG A 80 7.49 -8.84 2.92
C ARG A 80 6.09 -9.44 2.78
N ALA A 81 5.08 -8.59 2.79
CA ALA A 81 3.68 -9.00 2.68
C ALA A 81 2.83 -7.83 2.23
N ALA A 82 1.67 -8.14 1.66
CA ALA A 82 0.65 -7.16 1.33
C ALA A 82 -0.69 -7.65 1.89
N TYR A 83 -1.43 -6.73 2.50
CA TYR A 83 -2.76 -7.00 3.01
C TYR A 83 -3.74 -5.99 2.42
N GLY A 84 -4.83 -6.48 1.84
CA GLY A 84 -5.87 -5.64 1.26
C GLY A 84 -7.23 -5.93 1.84
N CYS A 85 -8.00 -4.88 2.12
CA CYS A 85 -9.35 -4.98 2.64
C CYS A 85 -10.31 -4.54 1.54
N SER A 86 -11.27 -5.39 1.14
CA SER A 86 -12.26 -5.08 0.11
C SER A 86 -11.59 -4.68 -1.22
N LEU A 87 -11.69 -3.40 -1.66
CA LEU A 87 -11.00 -2.90 -2.84
C LEU A 87 -9.51 -3.19 -2.80
N GLY A 88 -8.89 -3.07 -1.61
CA GLY A 88 -7.48 -3.38 -1.42
C GLY A 88 -7.14 -4.81 -1.79
N GLY A 89 -8.07 -5.75 -1.59
CA GLY A 89 -7.90 -7.13 -2.01
C GLY A 89 -7.77 -7.28 -3.53
N SER A 90 -8.48 -6.45 -4.29
CA SER A 90 -8.35 -6.42 -5.76
C SER A 90 -6.96 -5.94 -6.17
N PHE A 91 -6.42 -4.94 -5.49
CA PHE A 91 -5.05 -4.48 -5.75
C PHE A 91 -4.01 -5.56 -5.43
N VAL A 92 -4.19 -6.27 -4.31
CA VAL A 92 -3.29 -7.38 -3.95
C VAL A 92 -3.30 -8.44 -5.06
N GLY A 93 -4.49 -8.79 -5.54
CA GLY A 93 -4.62 -9.76 -6.64
C GLY A 93 -3.93 -9.31 -7.91
N LEU A 94 -4.10 -8.05 -8.30
CA LEU A 94 -3.44 -7.51 -9.48
C LEU A 94 -1.92 -7.45 -9.32
N LEU A 95 -1.44 -7.00 -8.18
CA LEU A 95 0.00 -6.94 -7.90
C LEU A 95 0.63 -8.32 -8.02
N ALA A 96 -0.03 -9.34 -7.47
CA ALA A 96 0.44 -10.72 -7.55
C ALA A 96 0.42 -11.26 -8.99
N ALA A 97 -0.67 -11.00 -9.71
CA ALA A 97 -0.84 -11.50 -11.07
C ALA A 97 0.15 -10.86 -12.06
N ARG A 98 0.48 -9.59 -11.86
CA ARG A 98 1.40 -8.86 -12.73
C ARG A 98 2.86 -9.24 -12.49
N GLY A 99 3.20 -9.70 -11.29
CA GLY A 99 4.53 -10.19 -10.98
C GLY A 99 5.64 -9.15 -10.96
N ASN A 100 5.31 -7.86 -10.87
CA ASN A 100 6.30 -6.77 -10.90
C ASN A 100 6.87 -6.44 -9.50
N ILE A 101 6.25 -6.98 -8.47
CA ILE A 101 6.67 -6.82 -7.09
C ILE A 101 6.95 -8.19 -6.50
N HIS A 102 8.07 -8.32 -5.81
CA HIS A 102 8.52 -9.61 -5.28
C HIS A 102 8.40 -9.65 -3.77
N ASN A 103 7.96 -10.80 -3.26
CA ASN A 103 7.97 -11.09 -1.83
C ASN A 103 9.36 -11.56 -1.43
N LEU A 104 9.84 -11.05 -0.30
CA LEU A 104 11.05 -11.58 0.32
C LEU A 104 10.65 -12.68 1.30
N PRO A 105 11.26 -13.86 1.22
CA PRO A 105 11.01 -14.91 2.19
C PRO A 105 11.47 -14.55 3.59
#